data_60623929549a20db8ded9b92fd05d7f9
#
_entry.id   60623929549a20db8ded9b92fd05d7f9
#
_cell.length_a   1.000
_cell.length_b   1.000
_cell.length_c   1.000
_cell.angle_alpha   90.00
_cell.angle_beta   90.00
_cell.angle_gamma   90.00
#
_symmetry.space_group_name_H-M   'P 1'
#
loop_
_entity.id
_entity.type
_entity.pdbx_description
1 polymer ?
#
loop_
_entity_poly.entity_id
_entity_poly.type
_entity_poly.pdbx_seq_one_letter_code
_entity_poly.pdbx_strand_id
1 'polypeptide(L)'
;MKTAKWMVAALLFIATSSITLSASAGEWSQVANDGNEVVYVDRASVYEQGDLKKIRVLRSFSTVQTIGDEAFPHKSEILLYAVRCENRSMAFEQWTLTAGEIGTGATVWTGAIAQPSLSLYQDPNDPAAAGLVSAVCNG
;
A
#
# COMPACT_ATOMS: atom_id res chain seq x y z
N MET A 1 54.58 -4.77 52.68
CA MET A 1 53.95 -3.88 51.72
C MET A 1 53.05 -4.73 50.85
N LYS A 2 51.75 -4.55 50.98
CA LYS A 2 50.76 -5.27 50.13
C LYS A 2 50.31 -4.31 49.05
N THR A 3 50.70 -4.58 47.82
CA THR A 3 50.20 -3.84 46.64
C THR A 3 48.82 -4.35 46.27
N ALA A 4 47.80 -3.53 46.47
CA ALA A 4 46.45 -3.83 46.02
C ALA A 4 46.40 -3.66 44.51
N LYS A 5 46.20 -4.79 43.79
CA LYS A 5 45.87 -4.73 42.36
C LYS A 5 44.42 -4.37 42.20
N TRP A 6 44.18 -3.16 41.74
CA TRP A 6 42.86 -2.74 41.31
C TRP A 6 42.57 -3.35 39.93
N MET A 7 41.71 -4.37 39.91
CA MET A 7 41.13 -4.85 38.62
C MET A 7 40.03 -3.87 38.22
N VAL A 8 40.31 -3.10 37.21
CA VAL A 8 39.26 -2.33 36.49
C VAL A 8 38.56 -3.29 35.58
N ALA A 9 37.39 -3.73 35.97
CA ALA A 9 36.49 -4.46 35.07
C ALA A 9 35.87 -3.47 34.09
N ALA A 10 36.34 -3.46 32.85
CA ALA A 10 35.70 -2.74 31.75
C ALA A 10 34.44 -3.48 31.38
N LEU A 11 33.29 -2.95 31.80
CA LEU A 11 31.98 -3.37 31.28
C LEU A 11 31.85 -2.88 29.84
N LEU A 12 32.03 -3.78 28.89
CA LEU A 12 31.62 -3.55 27.50
C LEU A 12 30.09 -3.57 27.46
N PHE A 13 29.48 -2.40 27.38
CA PHE A 13 28.09 -2.27 26.96
C PHE A 13 28.02 -2.53 25.46
N ILE A 14 27.62 -3.74 25.09
CA ILE A 14 27.21 -4.02 23.73
C ILE A 14 25.82 -3.41 23.56
N ALA A 15 25.77 -2.21 22.98
CA ALA A 15 24.53 -1.62 22.53
C ALA A 15 24.04 -2.43 21.33
N THR A 16 23.12 -3.37 21.59
CA THR A 16 22.36 -4.03 20.51
C THR A 16 21.42 -2.99 19.93
N SER A 17 21.83 -2.39 18.84
CA SER A 17 20.95 -1.56 18.01
C SER A 17 19.90 -2.47 17.41
N SER A 18 18.71 -2.55 18.02
CA SER A 18 17.55 -3.17 17.40
C SER A 18 17.17 -2.30 16.20
N ILE A 19 17.55 -2.74 15.02
CA ILE A 19 17.02 -2.18 13.76
C ILE A 19 15.57 -2.62 13.70
N THR A 20 14.66 -1.78 14.18
CA THR A 20 13.25 -1.94 13.89
C THR A 20 13.07 -1.66 12.40
N LEU A 21 12.99 -2.71 11.59
CA LEU A 21 12.42 -2.63 10.25
C LEU A 21 10.94 -2.29 10.42
N SER A 22 10.64 -0.99 10.56
CA SER A 22 9.29 -0.52 10.33
C SER A 22 9.00 -0.82 8.86
N ALA A 23 8.07 -1.77 8.61
CA ALA A 23 7.43 -1.87 7.33
C ALA A 23 6.84 -0.49 7.05
N SER A 24 7.52 0.32 6.22
CA SER A 24 7.03 1.63 5.87
C SER A 24 5.71 1.40 5.14
N ALA A 25 4.58 1.74 5.79
CA ALA A 25 3.40 2.10 5.05
C ALA A 25 3.87 3.15 4.04
N GLY A 26 3.82 2.84 2.73
CA GLY A 26 4.33 3.72 1.69
C GLY A 26 3.81 5.15 1.84
N GLU A 27 4.50 6.11 1.28
CA GLU A 27 4.03 7.50 1.25
C GLU A 27 2.80 7.58 0.33
N TRP A 28 1.65 7.64 0.96
CA TRP A 28 0.37 7.74 0.27
C TRP A 28 0.12 9.17 -0.20
N SER A 29 -0.04 9.33 -1.51
CA SER A 29 -0.42 10.60 -2.14
C SER A 29 -1.88 10.53 -2.59
N GLN A 30 -2.71 11.47 -2.13
CA GLN A 30 -4.12 11.52 -2.51
C GLN A 30 -4.27 11.89 -3.98
N VAL A 31 -5.10 11.12 -4.70
CA VAL A 31 -5.42 11.37 -6.11
C VAL A 31 -6.90 11.62 -6.35
N ALA A 32 -7.77 11.23 -5.42
CA ALA A 32 -9.20 11.49 -5.51
C ALA A 32 -9.86 11.51 -4.13
N ASN A 33 -10.95 12.24 -3.99
CA ASN A 33 -11.79 12.30 -2.79
C ASN A 33 -13.21 12.71 -3.20
N ASP A 34 -14.19 11.84 -2.95
CA ASP A 34 -15.61 12.12 -3.22
C ASP A 34 -16.42 12.34 -1.93
N GLY A 35 -15.77 12.41 -0.78
CA GLY A 35 -16.39 12.55 0.54
C GLY A 35 -16.70 11.21 1.25
N ASN A 36 -16.92 10.14 0.50
CA ASN A 36 -17.13 8.79 1.05
C ASN A 36 -15.92 7.89 0.89
N GLU A 37 -15.16 8.12 -0.15
CA GLU A 37 -13.95 7.40 -0.50
C GLU A 37 -12.82 8.36 -0.80
N VAL A 38 -11.65 8.08 -0.26
CA VAL A 38 -10.41 8.77 -0.62
C VAL A 38 -9.47 7.75 -1.25
N VAL A 39 -8.93 8.07 -2.41
CA VAL A 39 -7.99 7.22 -3.14
C VAL A 39 -6.59 7.81 -3.06
N TYR A 40 -5.65 6.98 -2.67
CA TYR A 40 -4.24 7.31 -2.57
C TYR A 40 -3.41 6.38 -3.44
N VAL A 41 -2.29 6.87 -3.90
CA VAL A 41 -1.28 6.07 -4.61
C VAL A 41 0.05 6.16 -3.90
N ASP A 42 0.83 5.09 -3.95
CA ASP A 42 2.22 5.07 -3.52
C ASP A 42 3.10 5.23 -4.75
N ARG A 43 3.53 6.47 -5.04
CA ARG A 43 4.33 6.77 -6.23
C ARG A 43 5.69 6.09 -6.20
N ALA A 44 6.24 5.83 -5.02
CA ALA A 44 7.51 5.13 -4.86
C ALA A 44 7.40 3.63 -5.18
N SER A 45 6.19 3.08 -5.21
CA SER A 45 5.94 1.67 -5.52
C SER A 45 5.89 1.35 -7.01
N VAL A 46 5.91 2.36 -7.88
CA VAL A 46 5.80 2.16 -9.34
C VAL A 46 6.99 1.37 -9.86
N TYR A 47 6.73 0.28 -10.55
CA TYR A 47 7.74 -0.48 -11.27
C TYR A 47 7.20 -0.99 -12.60
N GLU A 48 8.11 -1.27 -13.54
CA GLU A 48 7.78 -1.79 -14.87
C GLU A 48 7.91 -3.31 -14.90
N GLN A 49 6.95 -3.95 -15.54
CA GLN A 49 6.99 -5.39 -15.84
C GLN A 49 6.47 -5.60 -17.27
N GLY A 50 7.38 -5.78 -18.23
CA GLY A 50 7.05 -5.80 -19.65
C GLY A 50 6.47 -4.46 -20.09
N ASP A 51 5.29 -4.47 -20.71
CA ASP A 51 4.53 -3.29 -21.13
C ASP A 51 3.59 -2.73 -20.05
N LEU A 52 3.64 -3.31 -18.86
CA LEU A 52 2.81 -2.92 -17.73
C LEU A 52 3.60 -2.11 -16.72
N LYS A 53 2.94 -1.14 -16.11
CA LYS A 53 3.40 -0.48 -14.89
C LYS A 53 2.55 -0.93 -13.73
N LYS A 54 3.18 -1.24 -12.60
CA LYS A 54 2.53 -1.68 -11.37
C LYS A 54 2.59 -0.57 -10.34
N ILE A 55 1.51 -0.37 -9.60
CA ILE A 55 1.44 0.64 -8.53
C ILE A 55 0.55 0.15 -7.39
N ARG A 56 0.95 0.45 -6.16
CA ARG A 56 0.11 0.25 -4.98
C ARG A 56 -0.89 1.39 -4.83
N VAL A 57 -2.12 1.03 -4.59
CA VAL A 57 -3.26 1.93 -4.42
C VAL A 57 -3.94 1.63 -3.10
N LEU A 58 -4.32 2.66 -2.38
CA LEU A 58 -5.11 2.59 -1.15
C LEU A 58 -6.45 3.29 -1.37
N ARG A 59 -7.53 2.58 -1.13
CA ARG A 59 -8.89 3.13 -1.07
C ARG A 59 -9.32 3.15 0.39
N SER A 60 -9.66 4.32 0.91
CA SER A 60 -10.10 4.50 2.28
C SER A 60 -11.53 5.02 2.31
N PHE A 61 -12.38 4.37 3.10
CA PHE A 61 -13.81 4.65 3.16
C PHE A 61 -14.20 5.25 4.51
N SER A 62 -15.11 6.21 4.49
CA SER A 62 -15.66 6.81 5.71
C SER A 62 -16.59 5.85 6.47
N THR A 63 -17.19 4.88 5.76
CA THR A 63 -18.09 3.87 6.30
C THR A 63 -17.55 2.46 6.08
N VAL A 64 -18.02 1.51 6.89
CA VAL A 64 -17.67 0.10 6.73
C VAL A 64 -18.20 -0.42 5.40
N GLN A 65 -17.29 -1.05 4.63
CA GLN A 65 -17.61 -1.76 3.40
C GLN A 65 -17.69 -3.26 3.66
N THR A 66 -18.42 -3.96 2.84
CA THR A 66 -18.52 -5.43 2.85
C THR A 66 -18.43 -5.97 1.43
N ILE A 67 -18.09 -7.25 1.30
CA ILE A 67 -18.07 -7.95 0.02
C ILE A 67 -19.25 -8.93 -0.01
N GLY A 68 -20.04 -8.89 -1.10
CA GLY A 68 -21.19 -9.78 -1.26
C GLY A 68 -22.18 -9.64 -0.11
N ASP A 69 -22.57 -10.77 0.48
CA ASP A 69 -23.57 -10.84 1.56
C ASP A 69 -22.99 -10.43 2.92
N GLU A 70 -22.53 -9.21 3.05
CA GLU A 70 -21.99 -8.62 4.28
C GLU A 70 -20.77 -9.33 4.86
N ALA A 71 -20.00 -9.99 4.00
CA ALA A 71 -18.74 -10.62 4.38
C ALA A 71 -17.58 -9.61 4.41
N PHE A 72 -16.59 -9.90 5.27
CA PHE A 72 -15.33 -9.15 5.34
C PHE A 72 -15.50 -7.64 5.56
N PRO A 73 -16.08 -7.21 6.70
CA PRO A 73 -16.23 -5.78 6.99
C PRO A 73 -14.86 -5.11 7.09
N HIS A 74 -14.68 -4.02 6.35
CA HIS A 74 -13.42 -3.29 6.27
C HIS A 74 -13.66 -1.80 6.01
N LYS A 75 -12.66 -0.96 6.27
CA LYS A 75 -12.69 0.48 5.97
C LYS A 75 -11.62 0.90 4.99
N SER A 76 -10.67 0.04 4.63
CA SER A 76 -9.75 0.33 3.55
C SER A 76 -9.34 -0.90 2.77
N GLU A 77 -8.94 -0.66 1.53
CA GLU A 77 -8.47 -1.65 0.58
C GLU A 77 -7.11 -1.23 0.06
N ILE A 78 -6.14 -2.14 0.08
CA ILE A 78 -4.84 -1.95 -0.54
C ILE A 78 -4.76 -2.87 -1.74
N LEU A 79 -4.53 -2.29 -2.91
CA LEU A 79 -4.54 -3.02 -4.18
C LEU A 79 -3.20 -2.82 -4.89
N LEU A 80 -2.78 -3.85 -5.63
CA LEU A 80 -1.74 -3.71 -6.63
C LEU A 80 -2.39 -3.64 -8.01
N TYR A 81 -2.28 -2.48 -8.66
CA TYR A 81 -2.78 -2.29 -10.01
C TYR A 81 -1.69 -2.53 -11.06
N ALA A 82 -2.10 -3.15 -12.16
CA ALA A 82 -1.35 -3.19 -13.40
C ALA A 82 -1.97 -2.20 -14.38
N VAL A 83 -1.17 -1.34 -14.97
CA VAL A 83 -1.62 -0.29 -15.90
C VAL A 83 -0.83 -0.40 -17.19
N ARG A 84 -1.54 -0.45 -18.31
CA ARG A 84 -0.94 -0.30 -19.65
C ARG A 84 -1.19 1.13 -20.11
N CYS A 85 -0.15 1.95 -20.16
CA CYS A 85 -0.29 3.38 -20.46
C CYS A 85 -0.68 3.65 -21.92
N GLU A 86 -0.30 2.76 -22.83
CA GLU A 86 -0.58 2.90 -24.27
C GLU A 86 -2.08 3.05 -24.57
N ASN A 87 -2.91 2.22 -23.93
CA ASN A 87 -4.35 2.20 -24.17
C ASN A 87 -5.19 2.47 -22.91
N ARG A 88 -4.55 2.88 -21.81
CA ARG A 88 -5.19 3.16 -20.52
C ARG A 88 -6.00 1.99 -19.96
N SER A 89 -5.60 0.76 -20.26
CA SER A 89 -6.19 -0.41 -19.65
C SER A 89 -5.57 -0.66 -18.27
N MET A 90 -6.38 -1.17 -17.35
CA MET A 90 -5.96 -1.40 -15.98
C MET A 90 -6.69 -2.58 -15.36
N ALA A 91 -6.03 -3.26 -14.43
CA ALA A 91 -6.62 -4.30 -13.60
C ALA A 91 -5.88 -4.37 -12.27
N PHE A 92 -6.54 -4.79 -11.21
CA PHE A 92 -5.85 -5.09 -9.97
C PHE A 92 -5.47 -6.59 -9.90
N GLU A 93 -4.30 -6.85 -9.35
CA GLU A 93 -3.72 -8.20 -9.24
C GLU A 93 -3.74 -8.73 -7.81
N GLN A 94 -3.61 -7.86 -6.84
CA GLN A 94 -3.63 -8.20 -5.41
C GLN A 94 -4.61 -7.29 -4.69
N TRP A 95 -5.22 -7.83 -3.64
CA TRP A 95 -6.24 -7.16 -2.88
C TRP A 95 -6.12 -7.53 -1.41
N THR A 96 -6.00 -6.52 -0.56
CA THR A 96 -5.94 -6.67 0.89
C THR A 96 -6.97 -5.75 1.53
N LEU A 97 -7.80 -6.29 2.41
CA LEU A 97 -8.81 -5.55 3.15
C LEU A 97 -8.33 -5.33 4.58
N THR A 98 -8.43 -4.11 5.07
CA THR A 98 -8.07 -3.75 6.44
C THR A 98 -9.24 -3.14 7.18
N ALA A 99 -9.33 -3.42 8.48
CA ALA A 99 -10.48 -3.04 9.30
C ALA A 99 -10.62 -1.52 9.49
N GLY A 100 -9.50 -0.79 9.54
CA GLY A 100 -9.46 0.65 9.77
C GLY A 100 -9.30 1.48 8.51
N GLU A 101 -9.40 2.79 8.65
CA GLU A 101 -9.14 3.75 7.58
C GLU A 101 -7.64 3.83 7.26
N ILE A 102 -7.32 4.23 6.04
CA ILE A 102 -5.94 4.48 5.57
C ILE A 102 -5.02 3.27 5.80
N GLY A 103 -5.52 2.07 5.53
CA GLY A 103 -4.73 0.85 5.65
C GLY A 103 -4.39 0.44 7.08
N THR A 104 -5.07 0.99 8.07
CA THR A 104 -4.84 0.71 9.49
C THR A 104 -5.70 -0.44 10.01
N GLY A 105 -5.36 -0.95 11.17
CA GLY A 105 -6.09 -2.05 11.81
C GLY A 105 -5.70 -3.42 11.29
N ALA A 106 -6.46 -4.43 11.72
CA ALA A 106 -6.19 -5.81 11.34
C ALA A 106 -6.48 -6.06 9.86
N THR A 107 -5.68 -6.91 9.22
CA THR A 107 -6.01 -7.47 7.90
C THR A 107 -7.20 -8.39 8.03
N VAL A 108 -8.27 -8.07 7.32
CA VAL A 108 -9.52 -8.84 7.31
C VAL A 108 -9.47 -9.96 6.29
N TRP A 109 -8.89 -9.67 5.13
CA TRP A 109 -8.75 -10.61 4.03
C TRP A 109 -7.63 -10.16 3.09
N THR A 110 -6.98 -11.13 2.44
CA THR A 110 -6.01 -10.87 1.38
C THR A 110 -6.10 -11.95 0.32
N GLY A 111 -5.87 -11.58 -0.92
CA GLY A 111 -5.87 -12.49 -2.05
C GLY A 111 -5.19 -11.91 -3.27
N ALA A 112 -5.01 -12.77 -4.28
CA ALA A 112 -4.44 -12.40 -5.56
C ALA A 112 -5.30 -12.96 -6.70
N ILE A 113 -5.32 -12.24 -7.83
CA ILE A 113 -5.99 -12.68 -9.05
C ILE A 113 -4.92 -13.29 -9.96
N ALA A 114 -5.05 -14.58 -10.24
CA ALA A 114 -4.05 -15.34 -11.00
C ALA A 114 -3.89 -14.85 -12.45
N GLN A 115 -4.97 -14.42 -13.07
CA GLN A 115 -4.99 -13.94 -14.46
C GLN A 115 -5.90 -12.72 -14.57
N PRO A 116 -5.41 -11.54 -14.17
CA PRO A 116 -6.22 -10.32 -14.25
C PRO A 116 -6.50 -9.95 -15.70
N SER A 117 -7.76 -9.69 -15.99
CA SER A 117 -8.17 -9.15 -17.29
C SER A 117 -8.06 -7.63 -17.25
N LEU A 118 -7.18 -7.07 -18.06
CA LEU A 118 -7.08 -5.64 -18.22
C LEU A 118 -8.35 -5.10 -18.89
N SER A 119 -9.04 -4.20 -18.21
CA SER A 119 -10.17 -3.47 -18.75
C SER A 119 -9.78 -2.07 -19.17
N LEU A 120 -10.36 -1.60 -20.26
CA LEU A 120 -10.17 -0.22 -20.66
C LEU A 120 -10.86 0.70 -19.64
N TYR A 121 -10.12 1.68 -19.20
CA TYR A 121 -10.71 2.79 -18.47
C TYR A 121 -11.55 3.61 -19.44
N GLN A 122 -12.86 3.61 -19.24
CA GLN A 122 -13.80 4.24 -20.18
C GLN A 122 -14.61 5.38 -19.57
N ASP A 123 -14.55 5.58 -18.26
CA ASP A 123 -15.29 6.67 -17.63
C ASP A 123 -14.39 7.90 -17.43
N PRO A 124 -14.50 8.92 -18.31
CA PRO A 124 -13.72 10.14 -18.16
C PRO A 124 -14.13 10.98 -16.94
N ASN A 125 -15.24 10.62 -16.29
CA ASN A 125 -15.75 11.29 -15.11
C ASN A 125 -15.36 10.61 -13.80
N ASP A 126 -14.68 9.46 -13.86
CA ASP A 126 -14.15 8.82 -12.66
C ASP A 126 -12.79 9.44 -12.29
N PRO A 127 -12.75 10.34 -11.29
CA PRO A 127 -11.52 11.03 -10.92
C PRO A 127 -10.48 10.08 -10.29
N ALA A 128 -10.91 8.99 -9.69
CA ALA A 128 -10.00 8.00 -9.10
C ALA A 128 -9.18 7.28 -10.16
N ALA A 129 -9.82 6.78 -11.21
CA ALA A 129 -9.13 6.12 -12.31
C ALA A 129 -8.27 7.08 -13.11
N ALA A 130 -8.75 8.29 -13.38
CA ALA A 130 -7.97 9.33 -14.05
C ALA A 130 -6.73 9.72 -13.23
N GLY A 131 -6.87 9.89 -11.93
CA GLY A 131 -5.77 10.18 -11.01
C GLY A 131 -4.74 9.05 -10.95
N LEU A 132 -5.19 7.80 -10.95
CA LEU A 132 -4.33 6.63 -10.96
C LEU A 132 -3.51 6.53 -12.25
N VAL A 133 -4.15 6.63 -13.41
CA VAL A 133 -3.47 6.59 -14.71
C VAL A 133 -2.47 7.73 -14.84
N SER A 134 -2.85 8.94 -14.42
CA SER A 134 -1.94 10.09 -14.42
C SER A 134 -0.73 9.87 -13.52
N ALA A 135 -0.93 9.35 -12.32
CA ALA A 135 0.16 9.08 -11.38
C ALA A 135 1.17 8.06 -11.93
N VAL A 136 0.70 7.07 -12.68
CA VAL A 136 1.52 5.99 -13.23
C VAL A 136 2.15 6.37 -14.56
N CYS A 137 1.40 7.01 -15.46
CA CYS A 137 1.80 7.20 -16.86
C CYS A 137 2.48 8.54 -17.13
N ASN A 138 2.23 9.56 -16.30
CA ASN A 138 2.76 10.91 -16.47
C ASN A 138 3.89 11.24 -15.47
N GLY A 139 4.25 10.28 -14.64
CA GLY A 139 5.26 10.46 -13.59
C GLY A 139 6.68 10.18 -14.03
#